data_bb2b8247c209157dbb1a317ff805dafb
#
_entry.id   bb2b8247c209157dbb1a317ff805dafb
#
_cell.length_a   1.000
_cell.length_b   1.000
_cell.length_c   1.000
_cell.angle_alpha   90.00
_cell.angle_beta   90.00
_cell.angle_gamma   90.00
#
_symmetry.space_group_name_H-M   'P 1'
#
loop_
_entity.id
_entity.type
_entity.pdbx_description
1 polymer ?
#
loop_
_entity_poly.entity_id
_entity_poly.type
_entity_poly.pdbx_seq_one_letter_code
_entity_poly.pdbx_strand_id
1 'polypeptide(L)'
;MRKRFGIDIDGTVTCPKSILPFINKAFGMKIMYEDVDQYDLTPFVNVSEEEFAQWFTKNEPIIYKESPLAKGAKQVLRKWQNIHELFFISARGSHLLEVTENWFFDKGLTFDHIELIGSHDKVETVKKHKVELFFEDKHDNAIMIHEECRIPVILFDTPYNQDPIPKGVIRVNNWMEANSWVENWLWQEEEKHRLAGTRRG
;
A
#
# COMPACT_ATOMS: atom_id res chain seq x y z
N MET A 1 -11.52 19.86 1.38
CA MET A 1 -12.43 18.87 2.05
C MET A 1 -11.57 17.74 2.63
N ARG A 2 -11.80 17.34 3.91
CA ARG A 2 -11.06 16.21 4.52
C ARG A 2 -11.55 14.91 3.89
N LYS A 3 -10.64 14.10 3.35
CA LYS A 3 -10.90 12.83 2.68
C LYS A 3 -10.36 11.67 3.51
N ARG A 4 -10.84 10.45 3.22
CA ARG A 4 -10.42 9.20 3.85
C ARG A 4 -9.58 8.39 2.86
N PHE A 5 -8.29 8.25 3.15
CA PHE A 5 -7.35 7.51 2.33
C PHE A 5 -7.08 6.15 2.96
N GLY A 6 -7.32 5.07 2.23
CA GLY A 6 -6.87 3.73 2.57
C GLY A 6 -5.49 3.50 1.96
N ILE A 7 -4.57 2.97 2.74
CA ILE A 7 -3.17 2.85 2.34
C ILE A 7 -2.66 1.47 2.76
N ASP A 8 -2.20 0.69 1.78
CA ASP A 8 -1.45 -0.53 2.08
C ASP A 8 -0.09 -0.20 2.68
N ILE A 9 0.49 -1.13 3.43
CA ILE A 9 1.77 -0.92 4.11
C ILE A 9 2.95 -1.50 3.31
N ASP A 10 2.89 -2.80 2.99
CA ASP A 10 4.02 -3.53 2.42
C ASP A 10 4.13 -3.32 0.91
N GLY A 11 5.30 -2.86 0.44
CA GLY A 11 5.47 -2.49 -0.96
C GLY A 11 4.93 -1.11 -1.31
N THR A 12 4.06 -0.55 -0.47
CA THR A 12 3.42 0.77 -0.65
C THR A 12 4.08 1.83 0.23
N VAL A 13 3.93 1.74 1.56
CA VAL A 13 4.61 2.65 2.50
C VAL A 13 6.03 2.19 2.77
N THR A 14 6.23 0.88 2.91
CA THR A 14 7.56 0.28 2.94
C THR A 14 8.14 0.16 1.52
N CYS A 15 9.45 0.18 1.41
CA CYS A 15 10.13 -0.07 0.14
C CYS A 15 9.81 -1.49 -0.36
N PRO A 16 9.36 -1.69 -1.61
CA PRO A 16 9.03 -3.01 -2.13
C PRO A 16 10.21 -3.98 -2.21
N LYS A 17 11.44 -3.47 -2.06
CA LYS A 17 12.67 -4.27 -2.00
C LYS A 17 12.99 -4.80 -0.60
N SER A 18 12.19 -4.47 0.41
CA SER A 18 12.51 -4.66 1.84
C SER A 18 12.84 -6.11 2.23
N ILE A 19 12.13 -7.07 1.66
CA ILE A 19 12.28 -8.49 1.99
C ILE A 19 13.50 -9.15 1.30
N LEU A 20 13.92 -8.65 0.14
CA LEU A 20 14.94 -9.32 -0.68
C LEU A 20 16.29 -9.54 0.01
N PRO A 21 16.84 -8.58 0.79
CA PRO A 21 18.08 -8.82 1.53
C PRO A 21 17.97 -9.99 2.52
N PHE A 22 16.81 -10.18 3.14
CA PHE A 22 16.56 -11.28 4.08
C PHE A 22 16.48 -12.63 3.36
N ILE A 23 15.75 -12.70 2.25
CA ILE A 23 15.66 -13.90 1.39
C ILE A 23 17.04 -14.27 0.88
N ASN A 24 17.76 -13.33 0.30
CA ASN A 24 19.08 -13.56 -0.28
C ASN A 24 20.06 -14.09 0.77
N LYS A 25 20.02 -13.53 1.99
CA LYS A 25 20.86 -13.98 3.10
C LYS A 25 20.45 -15.37 3.60
N ALA A 26 19.15 -15.62 3.76
CA ALA A 26 18.66 -16.88 4.34
C ALA A 26 18.88 -18.08 3.42
N PHE A 27 18.67 -17.89 2.12
CA PHE A 27 18.68 -18.97 1.12
C PHE A 27 19.91 -18.95 0.20
N GLY A 28 20.89 -18.07 0.48
CA GLY A 28 22.12 -17.97 -0.34
C GLY A 28 21.86 -17.50 -1.78
N MET A 29 20.78 -16.73 -1.98
CA MET A 29 20.33 -16.26 -3.29
C MET A 29 20.95 -14.91 -3.65
N LYS A 30 20.75 -14.48 -4.90
CA LYS A 30 21.12 -13.15 -5.42
C LYS A 30 19.98 -12.59 -6.26
N ILE A 31 18.77 -12.64 -5.72
CA ILE A 31 17.57 -12.14 -6.40
C ILE A 31 17.68 -10.63 -6.48
N MET A 32 17.61 -10.11 -7.70
CA MET A 32 17.50 -8.67 -7.96
C MET A 32 16.04 -8.28 -8.01
N TYR A 33 15.72 -7.07 -7.59
CA TYR A 33 14.32 -6.60 -7.57
C TYR A 33 13.69 -6.59 -8.96
N GLU A 34 14.48 -6.27 -9.94
CA GLU A 34 14.08 -6.19 -11.35
C GLU A 34 13.71 -7.56 -11.96
N ASP A 35 14.13 -8.65 -11.31
CA ASP A 35 13.82 -10.03 -11.73
C ASP A 35 12.53 -10.57 -11.08
N VAL A 36 11.94 -9.84 -10.11
CA VAL A 36 10.73 -10.24 -9.39
C VAL A 36 9.50 -9.81 -10.21
N ASP A 37 9.15 -10.61 -11.20
CA ASP A 37 8.07 -10.34 -12.16
C ASP A 37 6.68 -10.84 -11.73
N GLN A 38 6.56 -11.42 -10.52
CA GLN A 38 5.30 -11.83 -9.92
C GLN A 38 5.31 -11.60 -8.40
N TYR A 39 4.12 -11.44 -7.82
CA TYR A 39 3.95 -11.09 -6.40
C TYR A 39 4.39 -12.21 -5.46
N ASP A 40 4.13 -13.47 -5.83
CA ASP A 40 4.60 -14.65 -5.08
C ASP A 40 6.11 -14.80 -5.22
N LEU A 41 6.81 -14.80 -4.09
CA LEU A 41 8.27 -14.93 -4.06
C LEU A 41 8.76 -16.38 -4.03
N THR A 42 7.86 -17.35 -3.84
CA THR A 42 8.19 -18.79 -3.75
C THR A 42 8.95 -19.30 -4.98
N PRO A 43 8.58 -18.94 -6.22
CA PRO A 43 9.29 -19.41 -7.41
C PRO A 43 10.73 -18.89 -7.54
N PHE A 44 11.10 -17.84 -6.82
CA PHE A 44 12.44 -17.27 -6.86
C PHE A 44 13.42 -17.91 -5.85
N VAL A 45 12.91 -18.77 -4.96
CA VAL A 45 13.72 -19.43 -3.93
C VAL A 45 13.86 -20.94 -4.21
N ASN A 46 15.01 -21.53 -3.86
CA ASN A 46 15.28 -22.97 -4.06
C ASN A 46 14.85 -23.80 -2.84
N VAL A 47 13.66 -23.54 -2.31
CA VAL A 47 13.07 -24.28 -1.18
C VAL A 47 11.60 -24.55 -1.46
N SER A 48 10.98 -25.43 -0.69
CA SER A 48 9.55 -25.69 -0.82
C SER A 48 8.73 -24.49 -0.33
N GLU A 49 7.49 -24.39 -0.81
CA GLU A 49 6.52 -23.40 -0.36
C GLU A 49 6.34 -23.43 1.18
N GLU A 50 6.25 -24.64 1.75
CA GLU A 50 6.11 -24.85 3.19
C GLU A 50 7.34 -24.33 3.95
N GLU A 51 8.54 -24.62 3.49
CA GLU A 51 9.79 -24.14 4.10
C GLU A 51 9.89 -22.62 4.02
N PHE A 52 9.54 -22.03 2.87
CA PHE A 52 9.52 -20.58 2.70
C PHE A 52 8.49 -19.92 3.62
N ALA A 53 7.27 -20.48 3.73
CA ALA A 53 6.22 -19.96 4.61
C ALA A 53 6.63 -20.02 6.09
N GLN A 54 7.23 -21.12 6.53
CA GLN A 54 7.74 -21.27 7.91
C GLN A 54 8.86 -20.27 8.19
N TRP A 55 9.79 -20.12 7.26
CA TRP A 55 10.86 -19.12 7.37
C TRP A 55 10.28 -17.70 7.44
N PHE A 56 9.33 -17.37 6.56
CA PHE A 56 8.71 -16.05 6.52
C PHE A 56 8.00 -15.73 7.83
N THR A 57 7.11 -16.60 8.30
CA THR A 57 6.39 -16.43 9.57
C THR A 57 7.33 -16.20 10.77
N LYS A 58 8.47 -16.90 10.79
CA LYS A 58 9.46 -16.72 11.84
C LYS A 58 10.19 -15.38 11.76
N ASN A 59 10.38 -14.86 10.56
CA ASN A 59 11.22 -13.68 10.32
C ASN A 59 10.42 -12.40 10.04
N GLU A 60 9.12 -12.50 9.77
CA GLU A 60 8.29 -11.34 9.45
C GLU A 60 8.38 -10.18 10.47
N PRO A 61 8.46 -10.42 11.81
CA PRO A 61 8.58 -9.31 12.75
C PRO A 61 9.85 -8.49 12.54
N ILE A 62 10.99 -9.15 12.27
CA ILE A 62 12.26 -8.45 12.03
C ILE A 62 12.29 -7.80 10.66
N ILE A 63 11.74 -8.46 9.64
CA ILE A 63 11.62 -7.91 8.28
C ILE A 63 10.81 -6.61 8.33
N TYR A 64 9.65 -6.61 8.97
CA TYR A 64 8.81 -5.42 9.08
C TYR A 64 9.44 -4.31 9.90
N LYS A 65 10.04 -4.64 11.04
CA LYS A 65 10.77 -3.68 11.88
C LYS A 65 11.89 -2.96 11.12
N GLU A 66 12.64 -3.68 10.30
CA GLU A 66 13.80 -3.14 9.59
C GLU A 66 13.45 -2.53 8.23
N SER A 67 12.23 -2.70 7.74
CA SER A 67 11.81 -2.20 6.43
C SER A 67 12.05 -0.69 6.29
N PRO A 68 12.77 -0.26 5.24
CA PRO A 68 12.89 1.16 4.93
C PRO A 68 11.60 1.69 4.32
N LEU A 69 11.39 2.99 4.44
CA LEU A 69 10.28 3.68 3.77
C LEU A 69 10.49 3.68 2.24
N ALA A 70 9.39 3.60 1.50
CA ALA A 70 9.38 3.92 0.08
C ALA A 70 9.77 5.38 -0.15
N LYS A 71 10.44 5.64 -1.28
CA LYS A 71 10.95 6.98 -1.61
C LYS A 71 9.80 8.00 -1.70
N GLY A 72 9.88 9.05 -0.89
CA GLY A 72 8.87 10.11 -0.85
C GLY A 72 7.69 9.85 0.10
N ALA A 73 7.47 8.61 0.56
CA ALA A 73 6.35 8.25 1.44
C ALA A 73 6.25 9.16 2.68
N LYS A 74 7.35 9.31 3.41
CA LYS A 74 7.38 10.15 4.62
C LYS A 74 6.95 11.58 4.38
N GLN A 75 7.42 12.19 3.30
CA GLN A 75 7.12 13.58 2.96
C GLN A 75 5.63 13.76 2.65
N VAL A 76 5.09 12.87 1.84
CA VAL A 76 3.69 12.95 1.40
C VAL A 76 2.74 12.62 2.54
N LEU A 77 2.97 11.54 3.27
CA LEU A 77 2.12 11.12 4.38
C LEU A 77 2.08 12.17 5.51
N ARG A 78 3.22 12.80 5.84
CA ARG A 78 3.26 13.91 6.80
C ARG A 78 2.48 15.14 6.36
N LYS A 79 2.40 15.41 5.08
CA LYS A 79 1.54 16.45 4.53
C LYS A 79 0.07 16.08 4.69
N TRP A 80 -0.29 14.86 4.31
CA TRP A 80 -1.69 14.42 4.29
C TRP A 80 -2.29 14.20 5.67
N GLN A 81 -1.54 13.71 6.66
CA GLN A 81 -2.02 13.48 8.03
C GLN A 81 -2.65 14.71 8.70
N ASN A 82 -2.28 15.93 8.26
CA ASN A 82 -2.85 17.17 8.79
C ASN A 82 -4.16 17.60 8.11
N ILE A 83 -4.48 17.02 6.94
CA ILE A 83 -5.59 17.47 6.10
C ILE A 83 -6.55 16.35 5.68
N HIS A 84 -6.15 15.10 5.82
CA HIS A 84 -6.93 13.90 5.49
C HIS A 84 -6.97 12.93 6.67
N GLU A 85 -7.81 11.90 6.60
CA GLU A 85 -7.81 10.74 7.51
C GLU A 85 -7.05 9.60 6.83
N LEU A 86 -6.04 9.05 7.52
CA LEU A 86 -5.19 8.00 6.97
C LEU A 86 -5.49 6.66 7.64
N PHE A 87 -6.00 5.72 6.86
CA PHE A 87 -6.33 4.37 7.26
C PHE A 87 -5.28 3.42 6.66
N PHE A 88 -4.38 2.90 7.47
CA PHE A 88 -3.43 1.89 7.02
C PHE A 88 -4.07 0.51 7.14
N ILE A 89 -4.30 -0.15 5.99
CA ILE A 89 -5.01 -1.44 5.89
C ILE A 89 -4.06 -2.45 5.25
N SER A 90 -3.57 -3.40 6.03
CA SER A 90 -2.55 -4.34 5.60
C SER A 90 -2.98 -5.79 5.76
N ALA A 91 -2.45 -6.65 4.89
CA ALA A 91 -2.62 -8.11 4.97
C ALA A 91 -1.83 -8.77 6.10
N ARG A 92 -1.01 -8.03 6.84
CA ARG A 92 -0.30 -8.55 8.03
C ARG A 92 -1.27 -9.17 9.03
N GLY A 93 -0.82 -10.20 9.75
CA GLY A 93 -1.59 -10.77 10.86
C GLY A 93 -1.69 -9.82 12.06
N SER A 94 -2.80 -9.90 12.81
CA SER A 94 -3.07 -9.04 13.97
C SER A 94 -2.00 -9.12 15.08
N HIS A 95 -1.27 -10.25 15.19
CA HIS A 95 -0.16 -10.44 16.13
C HIS A 95 1.04 -9.51 15.86
N LEU A 96 1.09 -8.85 14.70
CA LEU A 96 2.14 -7.92 14.30
C LEU A 96 1.78 -6.45 14.57
N LEU A 97 0.66 -6.18 15.26
CA LEU A 97 0.21 -4.81 15.50
C LEU A 97 1.27 -3.97 16.22
N GLU A 98 1.80 -4.47 17.33
CA GLU A 98 2.83 -3.77 18.11
C GLU A 98 4.08 -3.45 17.27
N VAL A 99 4.57 -4.41 16.50
CA VAL A 99 5.72 -4.21 15.59
C VAL A 99 5.41 -3.14 14.53
N THR A 100 4.19 -3.15 14.03
CA THR A 100 3.75 -2.19 13.00
C THR A 100 3.65 -0.77 13.58
N GLU A 101 3.00 -0.59 14.73
CA GLU A 101 2.87 0.71 15.41
C GLU A 101 4.23 1.27 15.80
N ASN A 102 5.12 0.44 16.37
CA ASN A 102 6.48 0.83 16.70
C ASN A 102 7.27 1.26 15.45
N TRP A 103 7.08 0.56 14.32
CA TRP A 103 7.71 0.94 13.07
C TRP A 103 7.23 2.33 12.57
N PHE A 104 5.92 2.61 12.63
CA PHE A 104 5.37 3.94 12.29
C PHE A 104 5.99 5.03 13.19
N PHE A 105 6.04 4.78 14.49
CA PHE A 105 6.65 5.69 15.46
C PHE A 105 8.12 5.96 15.13
N ASP A 106 8.93 4.92 14.92
CA ASP A 106 10.36 5.02 14.59
C ASP A 106 10.61 5.76 13.27
N LYS A 107 9.71 5.60 12.29
CA LYS A 107 9.77 6.35 11.03
C LYS A 107 9.25 7.79 11.17
N GLY A 108 8.66 8.14 12.30
CA GLY A 108 8.05 9.45 12.57
C GLY A 108 6.85 9.71 11.68
N LEU A 109 6.04 8.68 11.47
CA LEU A 109 4.74 8.73 10.82
C LEU A 109 3.65 8.63 11.88
N THR A 110 2.50 9.25 11.63
CA THR A 110 1.28 9.09 12.42
C THR A 110 0.18 8.47 11.56
N PHE A 111 -0.82 7.94 12.21
CA PHE A 111 -1.98 7.32 11.59
C PHE A 111 -3.25 7.68 12.37
N ASP A 112 -4.38 7.74 11.67
CA ASP A 112 -5.68 7.78 12.34
C ASP A 112 -6.13 6.36 12.69
N HIS A 113 -5.87 5.39 11.79
CA HIS A 113 -6.22 3.98 11.99
C HIS A 113 -5.18 3.05 11.37
N ILE A 114 -4.92 1.91 12.06
CA ILE A 114 -4.20 0.75 11.51
C ILE A 114 -5.12 -0.47 11.67
N GLU A 115 -5.40 -1.16 10.57
CA GLU A 115 -6.08 -2.46 10.57
C GLU A 115 -5.20 -3.53 9.91
N LEU A 116 -4.80 -4.53 10.69
CA LEU A 116 -4.09 -5.71 10.22
C LEU A 116 -5.11 -6.83 10.07
N ILE A 117 -5.51 -7.10 8.83
CA ILE A 117 -6.67 -7.95 8.55
C ILE A 117 -6.33 -9.43 8.31
N GLY A 118 -5.03 -9.76 8.19
CA GLY A 118 -4.56 -11.14 7.98
C GLY A 118 -4.99 -11.73 6.64
N SER A 119 -5.38 -10.90 5.69
CA SER A 119 -5.88 -11.29 4.37
C SER A 119 -5.57 -10.23 3.32
N HIS A 120 -5.43 -10.65 2.08
CA HIS A 120 -5.31 -9.72 0.95
C HIS A 120 -6.65 -9.09 0.53
N ASP A 121 -7.79 -9.69 0.90
CA ASP A 121 -9.11 -9.11 0.62
C ASP A 121 -9.41 -7.96 1.60
N LYS A 122 -9.26 -6.73 1.12
CA LYS A 122 -9.43 -5.48 1.87
C LYS A 122 -10.80 -4.83 1.64
N VAL A 123 -11.64 -5.38 0.77
CA VAL A 123 -12.88 -4.73 0.29
C VAL A 123 -13.82 -4.36 1.43
N GLU A 124 -14.10 -5.29 2.34
CA GLU A 124 -15.02 -5.03 3.47
C GLU A 124 -14.47 -3.96 4.43
N THR A 125 -13.16 -3.95 4.66
CA THR A 125 -12.50 -2.93 5.50
C THR A 125 -12.55 -1.55 4.84
N VAL A 126 -12.31 -1.49 3.53
CA VAL A 126 -12.43 -0.25 2.74
C VAL A 126 -13.85 0.31 2.79
N LYS A 127 -14.88 -0.53 2.62
CA LYS A 127 -16.30 -0.16 2.73
C LYS A 127 -16.66 0.29 4.15
N LYS A 128 -16.24 -0.46 5.18
CA LYS A 128 -16.45 -0.17 6.61
C LYS A 128 -15.98 1.24 6.98
N HIS A 129 -14.78 1.61 6.54
CA HIS A 129 -14.18 2.92 6.84
C HIS A 129 -14.60 4.01 5.85
N LYS A 130 -15.40 3.69 4.83
CA LYS A 130 -15.83 4.63 3.79
C LYS A 130 -14.64 5.34 3.15
N VAL A 131 -13.61 4.56 2.82
CA VAL A 131 -12.41 5.04 2.13
C VAL A 131 -12.81 5.60 0.75
N GLU A 132 -12.23 6.72 0.37
CA GLU A 132 -12.58 7.44 -0.87
C GLU A 132 -11.48 7.33 -1.94
N LEU A 133 -10.28 6.92 -1.55
CA LEU A 133 -9.13 6.68 -2.41
C LEU A 133 -8.23 5.64 -1.74
N PHE A 134 -7.74 4.66 -2.50
CA PHE A 134 -6.84 3.63 -1.96
C PHE A 134 -5.46 3.68 -2.63
N PHE A 135 -4.42 3.23 -1.90
CA PHE A 135 -3.03 3.15 -2.37
C PHE A 135 -2.53 1.72 -2.17
N GLU A 136 -2.03 1.11 -3.23
CA GLU A 136 -1.71 -0.32 -3.30
C GLU A 136 -0.49 -0.56 -4.22
N ASP A 137 0.20 -1.69 -4.05
CA ASP A 137 1.25 -2.16 -4.96
C ASP A 137 0.89 -3.49 -5.63
N LYS A 138 -0.10 -4.21 -5.09
CA LYS A 138 -0.56 -5.49 -5.65
C LYS A 138 -1.68 -5.27 -6.66
N HIS A 139 -1.44 -5.73 -7.91
CA HIS A 139 -2.34 -5.55 -9.05
C HIS A 139 -3.78 -6.01 -8.77
N ASP A 140 -3.95 -7.27 -8.34
CA ASP A 140 -5.28 -7.86 -8.15
C ASP A 140 -6.08 -7.13 -7.07
N ASN A 141 -5.41 -6.74 -5.97
CA ASN A 141 -6.02 -5.97 -4.90
C ASN A 141 -6.50 -4.60 -5.42
N ALA A 142 -5.68 -3.92 -6.21
CA ALA A 142 -6.02 -2.61 -6.76
C ALA A 142 -7.26 -2.68 -7.65
N ILE A 143 -7.35 -3.69 -8.51
CA ILE A 143 -8.52 -3.90 -9.39
C ILE A 143 -9.75 -4.24 -8.54
N MET A 144 -9.65 -5.21 -7.63
CA MET A 144 -10.75 -5.66 -6.80
C MET A 144 -11.32 -4.52 -5.95
N ILE A 145 -10.47 -3.71 -5.31
CA ILE A 145 -10.90 -2.55 -4.53
C ILE A 145 -11.60 -1.52 -5.43
N HIS A 146 -11.03 -1.24 -6.60
CA HIS A 146 -11.65 -0.32 -7.56
C HIS A 146 -13.03 -0.78 -7.98
N GLU A 147 -13.18 -2.03 -8.38
CA GLU A 147 -14.42 -2.57 -8.92
C GLU A 147 -15.51 -2.72 -7.86
N GLU A 148 -15.15 -3.21 -6.66
CA GLU A 148 -16.10 -3.48 -5.59
C GLU A 148 -16.50 -2.25 -4.76
N CYS A 149 -15.56 -1.32 -4.58
CA CYS A 149 -15.80 -0.12 -3.78
C CYS A 149 -16.13 1.12 -4.62
N ARG A 150 -15.93 1.06 -5.94
CA ARG A 150 -16.17 2.17 -6.88
C ARG A 150 -15.38 3.43 -6.54
N ILE A 151 -14.18 3.28 -6.00
CA ILE A 151 -13.26 4.35 -5.70
C ILE A 151 -12.03 4.30 -6.63
N PRO A 152 -11.33 5.41 -6.86
CA PRO A 152 -10.04 5.37 -7.52
C PRO A 152 -9.01 4.64 -6.66
N VAL A 153 -8.05 3.98 -7.31
CA VAL A 153 -6.91 3.32 -6.65
C VAL A 153 -5.62 3.78 -7.31
N ILE A 154 -4.68 4.21 -6.51
CA ILE A 154 -3.30 4.48 -6.94
C ILE A 154 -2.51 3.18 -6.81
N LEU A 155 -1.97 2.70 -7.92
CA LEU A 155 -1.12 1.50 -7.99
C LEU A 155 0.33 1.93 -8.17
N PHE A 156 1.19 1.66 -7.17
CA PHE A 156 2.61 1.92 -7.30
C PHE A 156 3.25 0.92 -8.26
N ASP A 157 3.99 1.44 -9.23
CA ASP A 157 4.65 0.64 -10.26
C ASP A 157 5.74 -0.25 -9.67
N THR A 158 5.63 -1.55 -9.93
CA THR A 158 6.57 -2.58 -9.50
C THR A 158 6.77 -3.60 -10.63
N PRO A 159 7.87 -4.36 -10.69
CA PRO A 159 8.05 -5.38 -11.71
C PRO A 159 6.96 -6.46 -11.71
N TYR A 160 6.35 -6.73 -10.55
CA TYR A 160 5.35 -7.79 -10.37
C TYR A 160 3.90 -7.36 -10.61
N ASN A 161 3.64 -6.14 -11.05
CA ASN A 161 2.27 -5.66 -11.25
C ASN A 161 2.02 -5.05 -12.63
N GLN A 162 2.72 -5.53 -13.68
CA GLN A 162 2.74 -4.91 -15.00
C GLN A 162 1.51 -5.20 -15.88
N ASP A 163 0.58 -6.02 -15.43
CA ASP A 163 -0.64 -6.33 -16.16
C ASP A 163 -1.51 -5.10 -16.45
N PRO A 164 -2.36 -5.14 -17.49
CA PRO A 164 -3.27 -4.05 -17.82
C PRO A 164 -4.19 -3.67 -16.66
N ILE A 165 -4.45 -2.38 -16.51
CA ILE A 165 -5.29 -1.84 -15.44
C ILE A 165 -6.53 -1.12 -16.00
N PRO A 166 -7.69 -1.15 -15.29
CA PRO A 166 -8.88 -0.40 -15.67
C PRO A 166 -8.67 1.11 -15.44
N LYS A 167 -9.49 1.94 -16.10
CA LYS A 167 -9.37 3.40 -16.07
C LYS A 167 -9.37 4.03 -14.66
N GLY A 168 -9.98 3.38 -13.69
CA GLY A 168 -10.07 3.89 -12.31
C GLY A 168 -8.92 3.47 -11.42
N VAL A 169 -8.00 2.65 -11.91
CA VAL A 169 -6.70 2.34 -11.29
C VAL A 169 -5.64 3.18 -11.98
N ILE A 170 -4.85 3.90 -11.21
CA ILE A 170 -3.87 4.86 -11.72
C ILE A 170 -2.47 4.40 -11.34
N ARG A 171 -1.66 3.99 -12.31
CA ARG A 171 -0.28 3.58 -12.08
C ARG A 171 0.62 4.80 -11.91
N VAL A 172 1.46 4.78 -10.87
CA VAL A 172 2.42 5.84 -10.56
C VAL A 172 3.77 5.25 -10.18
N ASN A 173 4.85 5.95 -10.47
CA ASN A 173 6.21 5.47 -10.19
C ASN A 173 6.66 5.72 -8.73
N ASN A 174 6.04 6.64 -8.03
CA ASN A 174 6.48 7.05 -6.69
C ASN A 174 5.44 7.93 -5.98
N TRP A 175 5.69 8.18 -4.70
CA TRP A 175 4.81 8.98 -3.84
C TRP A 175 4.65 10.45 -4.29
N MET A 176 5.61 11.02 -5.01
CA MET A 176 5.48 12.40 -5.51
C MET A 176 4.49 12.47 -6.67
N GLU A 177 4.51 11.48 -7.57
CA GLU A 177 3.50 11.35 -8.63
C GLU A 177 2.11 11.08 -8.06
N ALA A 178 2.02 10.19 -7.05
CA ALA A 178 0.78 9.94 -6.32
C ALA A 178 0.22 11.24 -5.72
N ASN A 179 1.07 12.03 -5.04
CA ASN A 179 0.65 13.31 -4.48
C ASN A 179 0.16 14.30 -5.55
N SER A 180 0.84 14.40 -6.68
CA SER A 180 0.43 15.28 -7.78
C SER A 180 -0.92 14.87 -8.35
N TRP A 181 -1.15 13.57 -8.52
CA TRP A 181 -2.44 13.07 -8.98
C TRP A 181 -3.55 13.36 -7.95
N VAL A 182 -3.30 13.14 -6.67
CA VAL A 182 -4.25 13.40 -5.58
C VAL A 182 -4.64 14.89 -5.53
N GLU A 183 -3.69 15.80 -5.66
CA GLU A 183 -3.97 17.24 -5.71
C GLU A 183 -4.90 17.61 -6.86
N ASN A 184 -4.67 17.07 -8.05
CA ASN A 184 -5.54 17.27 -9.20
C ASN A 184 -6.94 16.67 -8.99
N TRP A 185 -7.02 15.46 -8.43
CA TRP A 185 -8.28 14.80 -8.11
C TRP A 185 -9.10 15.61 -7.09
N LEU A 186 -8.48 16.10 -6.02
CA LEU A 186 -9.14 16.93 -5.01
C LEU A 186 -9.67 18.24 -5.61
N TRP A 187 -8.89 18.87 -6.45
CA TRP A 187 -9.33 20.08 -7.16
C TRP A 187 -10.56 19.81 -8.04
N GLN A 188 -10.59 18.72 -8.79
CA GLN A 188 -11.73 18.32 -9.61
C GLN A 188 -12.98 18.04 -8.76
N GLU A 189 -12.83 17.38 -7.61
CA GLU A 189 -13.92 17.11 -6.68
C GLU A 189 -14.52 18.42 -6.11
N GLU A 190 -13.68 19.37 -5.73
CA GLU A 190 -14.12 20.70 -5.26
C GLU A 190 -14.87 21.47 -6.34
N GLU A 191 -14.39 21.46 -7.59
CA GLU A 191 -15.08 22.09 -8.72
C GLU A 191 -16.45 21.47 -9.00
N LYS A 192 -16.56 20.14 -8.97
CA LYS A 192 -17.84 19.44 -9.11
C LYS A 192 -18.85 19.89 -8.04
N HIS A 193 -18.40 19.96 -6.79
CA HIS A 193 -19.25 20.39 -5.67
C HIS A 193 -19.70 21.86 -5.82
N ARG A 194 -18.80 22.75 -6.23
CA ARG A 194 -19.11 24.15 -6.50
C ARG A 194 -20.18 24.31 -7.57
N LEU A 195 -20.02 23.60 -8.70
CA LEU A 195 -20.97 23.67 -9.82
C LEU A 195 -22.34 23.05 -9.48
N ALA A 196 -22.36 22.01 -8.64
CA ALA A 196 -23.60 21.40 -8.17
C ALA A 196 -24.37 22.33 -7.21
N GLY A 197 -23.65 23.12 -6.39
CA GLY A 197 -24.24 24.12 -5.49
C GLY A 197 -24.87 25.29 -6.21
N THR A 198 -24.27 25.77 -7.31
CA THR A 198 -24.78 26.89 -8.11
C THR A 198 -26.03 26.57 -8.95
N ARG A 199 -26.36 25.30 -9.17
CA ARG A 199 -27.57 24.86 -9.89
C ARG A 199 -28.82 24.73 -9.00
N ARG A 200 -28.71 24.92 -7.71
CA ARG A 200 -29.80 24.79 -6.73
C ARG A 200 -30.26 26.13 -6.12
N GLY A 201 -29.68 27.23 -6.53
CA GLY A 201 -30.07 28.60 -6.18
C GLY A 201 -30.65 29.34 -7.38
#